data_9da1b2ea6ba79b2f6439f5e226e435bb
#
_entry.id   9da1b2ea6ba79b2f6439f5e226e435bb
#
_cell.length_a   1.000
_cell.length_b   1.000
_cell.length_c   1.000
_cell.angle_alpha   90.00
_cell.angle_beta   90.00
_cell.angle_gamma   90.00
#
_symmetry.space_group_name_H-M   'P 1'
#
loop_
_entity.id
_entity.type
_entity.pdbx_description
1 polymer ?
#
loop_
_entity_poly.entity_id
_entity_poly.type
_entity_poly.pdbx_seq_one_letter_code
_entity_poly.pdbx_strand_id
1 'polypeptide(L)'
;MLVRFLRKKAVGHILLNLMLILTLIMSSTVPVLASDVDVLPEIRQLLQNQYVDPVAPEVLNAPTVDETLERLGDPHTIYFTPEEYKDFVGSIDMRFYGIGIHIDVESEGVRVVSVISGSPAEKAGLKSGDLIVSADGQSLVGLPSDSVIALIRGPEGSTVQIRVQRETETRDFNVMRKAITEPTITGEVLDGHIGYLDLNSFGSDTPTEFQTVVKQLRSKNVDGWIVDLRDNGGGYLSAALDLAGFFIGPDVVVGIKDRTGSVSQYKAPDHGFTLSQPVIFLTNGNSASASEILSAAVKDHQKATLVGTTTYGKGTVQSMFTLSNGGVLKMTVDHFYSPLGHGINKIGVKPDVEIRHADSLRAAELMLSNETEALAKARTTDYWQAWGELKNSVAANVQAERYALYYPGYHKISELSAVPLDKKFTVHFNGSVNWQSVNSVSLELINSETGARTPVQFQTLGPADVQVIPNAALNPNMTYWLVIHPSVLDVKGLAMSRGAVAIARTIAETAKDTSKIQSFNKYQESIIGSYSKGLQALDYGWALWDLDKRP
;
A
#
# COMPACT_ATOMS: atom_id res chain seq x y z
N MET A 1 -4.24 -8.54 -25.67
CA MET A 1 -5.07 -8.65 -24.47
C MET A 1 -4.58 -9.75 -23.52
N LEU A 2 -4.45 -11.00 -23.97
CA LEU A 2 -3.93 -12.12 -23.13
C LEU A 2 -2.52 -11.89 -22.58
N VAL A 3 -1.65 -11.27 -23.36
CA VAL A 3 -0.24 -10.95 -23.00
C VAL A 3 -0.14 -9.96 -21.82
N ARG A 4 -1.13 -9.09 -21.60
CA ARG A 4 -1.17 -8.13 -20.49
C ARG A 4 -1.50 -8.78 -19.14
N PHE A 5 -2.40 -9.76 -19.15
CA PHE A 5 -2.80 -10.47 -17.93
C PHE A 5 -1.64 -11.34 -17.38
N LEU A 6 -0.84 -11.90 -18.27
CA LEU A 6 0.33 -12.72 -17.93
C LEU A 6 1.50 -11.88 -17.41
N ARG A 7 1.70 -10.64 -17.93
CA ARG A 7 2.77 -9.72 -17.46
C ARG A 7 2.64 -9.38 -15.97
N LYS A 8 1.44 -9.04 -15.49
CA LYS A 8 1.25 -8.63 -14.09
C LYS A 8 1.38 -9.80 -13.09
N LYS A 9 0.97 -11.01 -13.45
CA LYS A 9 1.17 -12.18 -12.59
C LYS A 9 2.65 -12.55 -12.43
N ALA A 10 3.45 -12.45 -13.48
CA ALA A 10 4.86 -12.80 -13.42
C ALA A 10 5.68 -11.80 -12.59
N VAL A 11 5.44 -10.49 -12.75
CA VAL A 11 6.21 -9.44 -12.03
C VAL A 11 5.81 -9.36 -10.56
N GLY A 12 4.52 -9.45 -10.22
CA GLY A 12 4.06 -9.39 -8.84
C GLY A 12 4.59 -10.55 -7.98
N HIS A 13 4.66 -11.74 -8.54
CA HIS A 13 5.24 -12.90 -7.84
C HIS A 13 6.76 -12.78 -7.66
N ILE A 14 7.47 -12.12 -8.58
CA ILE A 14 8.92 -11.90 -8.48
C ILE A 14 9.25 -10.93 -7.34
N LEU A 15 8.50 -9.85 -7.18
CA LEU A 15 8.75 -8.85 -6.13
C LEU A 15 8.31 -9.33 -4.73
N LEU A 16 7.21 -10.06 -4.64
CA LEU A 16 6.74 -10.60 -3.36
C LEU A 16 7.63 -11.76 -2.87
N ASN A 17 8.10 -12.61 -3.78
CA ASN A 17 8.98 -13.73 -3.44
C ASN A 17 10.41 -13.27 -3.12
N LEU A 18 10.95 -12.21 -3.72
CA LEU A 18 12.23 -11.62 -3.30
C LEU A 18 12.22 -11.14 -1.83
N MET A 19 11.04 -10.90 -1.26
CA MET A 19 10.87 -10.59 0.16
C MET A 19 10.86 -11.83 1.08
N LEU A 20 10.55 -13.02 0.54
CA LEU A 20 10.40 -14.27 1.31
C LEU A 20 11.57 -15.27 1.14
N ILE A 21 12.45 -15.07 0.15
CA ILE A 21 13.38 -16.12 -0.32
C ILE A 21 14.77 -16.09 0.32
N LEU A 22 15.03 -15.17 1.26
CA LEU A 22 16.35 -15.11 1.91
C LEU A 22 16.59 -16.19 2.97
N THR A 23 15.75 -17.20 3.09
CA THR A 23 15.88 -18.21 4.15
C THR A 23 16.42 -19.57 3.72
N LEU A 24 16.79 -19.77 2.44
CA LEU A 24 17.21 -21.13 2.01
C LEU A 24 18.30 -21.16 0.92
N ILE A 25 19.48 -20.59 1.19
CA ILE A 25 20.68 -20.98 0.45
C ILE A 25 21.79 -21.33 1.46
N MET A 26 21.87 -22.57 1.85
CA MET A 26 23.09 -23.13 2.41
C MET A 26 23.74 -24.08 1.39
N SER A 27 25.01 -23.79 1.18
CA SER A 27 26.07 -24.66 0.67
C SER A 27 26.39 -24.69 -0.83
N SER A 28 27.32 -23.82 -1.21
CA SER A 28 28.54 -24.29 -1.92
C SER A 28 29.64 -23.21 -1.78
N THR A 29 30.73 -23.59 -1.16
CA THR A 29 31.85 -22.73 -0.76
C THR A 29 32.78 -22.45 -1.93
N VAL A 30 32.90 -21.16 -2.28
CA VAL A 30 34.12 -20.60 -2.85
C VAL A 30 34.55 -19.47 -1.92
N PRO A 31 35.74 -19.43 -1.36
CA PRO A 31 36.15 -18.41 -0.43
C PRO A 31 36.46 -17.11 -1.17
N VAL A 32 35.50 -16.19 -1.20
CA VAL A 32 35.82 -14.78 -1.30
C VAL A 32 36.28 -14.39 0.12
N LEU A 33 37.47 -13.81 0.23
CA LEU A 33 37.96 -13.22 1.46
C LEU A 33 37.07 -12.04 1.87
N ALA A 34 35.89 -12.33 2.39
CA ALA A 34 35.20 -11.41 3.27
C ALA A 34 36.06 -11.35 4.55
N SER A 35 36.42 -10.17 5.00
CA SER A 35 37.16 -10.02 6.25
C SER A 35 36.37 -10.67 7.38
N ASP A 36 37.00 -11.52 8.18
CA ASP A 36 36.45 -12.17 9.38
C ASP A 36 36.05 -11.18 10.50
N VAL A 37 35.49 -10.02 10.13
CA VAL A 37 35.05 -9.01 11.09
C VAL A 37 33.67 -9.42 11.57
N ASP A 38 33.62 -9.78 12.87
CA ASP A 38 32.34 -10.04 13.53
C ASP A 38 31.55 -8.72 13.68
N VAL A 39 30.46 -8.59 12.90
CA VAL A 39 29.57 -7.42 12.92
C VAL A 39 28.43 -7.52 13.94
N LEU A 40 28.32 -8.63 14.65
CA LEU A 40 27.27 -8.83 15.64
C LEU A 40 27.26 -7.76 16.75
N PRO A 41 28.42 -7.33 17.32
CA PRO A 41 28.45 -6.24 18.29
C PRO A 41 27.94 -4.90 17.73
N GLU A 42 28.28 -4.62 16.47
CA GLU A 42 27.87 -3.40 15.76
C GLU A 42 26.35 -3.40 15.51
N ILE A 43 25.81 -4.53 15.04
CA ILE A 43 24.36 -4.71 14.82
C ILE A 43 23.59 -4.56 16.15
N ARG A 44 24.06 -5.15 17.25
CA ARG A 44 23.45 -4.97 18.59
C ARG A 44 23.43 -3.52 19.02
N GLN A 45 24.50 -2.79 18.79
CA GLN A 45 24.59 -1.36 19.12
C GLN A 45 23.61 -0.54 18.27
N LEU A 46 23.47 -0.82 16.99
CA LEU A 46 22.51 -0.17 16.10
C LEU A 46 21.06 -0.47 16.55
N LEU A 47 20.73 -1.74 16.81
CA LEU A 47 19.42 -2.15 17.31
C LEU A 47 19.08 -1.45 18.64
N GLN A 48 20.00 -1.39 19.58
CA GLN A 48 19.79 -0.74 20.88
C GLN A 48 19.56 0.76 20.75
N ASN A 49 20.27 1.44 19.84
CA ASN A 49 20.31 2.89 19.75
C ASN A 49 19.39 3.50 18.68
N GLN A 50 19.08 2.77 17.59
CA GLN A 50 18.45 3.31 16.40
C GLN A 50 17.17 2.57 15.97
N TYR A 51 16.93 1.35 16.46
CA TYR A 51 15.69 0.62 16.12
C TYR A 51 14.48 1.39 16.67
N VAL A 52 13.38 1.38 15.93
CA VAL A 52 12.18 2.21 16.20
C VAL A 52 11.53 1.94 17.57
N ASP A 53 11.50 0.67 17.97
CA ASP A 53 10.93 0.24 19.25
C ASP A 53 12.01 -0.23 20.24
N PRO A 54 11.73 -0.27 21.56
CA PRO A 54 12.65 -0.84 22.54
C PRO A 54 12.95 -2.32 22.23
N VAL A 55 14.22 -2.69 22.16
CA VAL A 55 14.66 -4.05 21.87
C VAL A 55 14.85 -4.85 23.16
N ALA A 56 14.25 -6.02 23.23
CA ALA A 56 14.32 -6.88 24.39
C ALA A 56 15.75 -7.46 24.61
N PRO A 57 16.18 -7.66 25.87
CA PRO A 57 17.54 -8.15 26.18
C PRO A 57 17.86 -9.51 25.52
N GLU A 58 16.88 -10.39 25.37
CA GLU A 58 17.04 -11.71 24.74
C GLU A 58 17.39 -11.62 23.24
N VAL A 59 16.97 -10.56 22.56
CA VAL A 59 17.35 -10.26 21.18
C VAL A 59 18.82 -9.84 21.12
N LEU A 60 19.19 -8.89 21.99
CA LEU A 60 20.56 -8.34 22.06
C LEU A 60 21.60 -9.37 22.54
N ASN A 61 21.17 -10.43 23.22
CA ASN A 61 22.05 -11.51 23.71
C ASN A 61 22.09 -12.73 22.79
N ALA A 62 21.41 -12.70 21.64
CA ALA A 62 21.44 -13.80 20.66
C ALA A 62 22.88 -14.03 20.15
N PRO A 63 23.35 -15.28 19.93
CA PRO A 63 24.76 -15.57 19.67
C PRO A 63 25.21 -15.26 18.23
N THR A 64 24.28 -15.11 17.27
CA THR A 64 24.58 -14.84 15.87
C THR A 64 23.73 -13.70 15.31
N VAL A 65 24.11 -13.16 14.14
CA VAL A 65 23.32 -12.15 13.42
C VAL A 65 21.95 -12.70 13.07
N ASP A 66 21.89 -13.89 12.48
CA ASP A 66 20.63 -14.52 12.04
C ASP A 66 19.67 -14.72 13.20
N GLU A 67 20.16 -15.27 14.33
CA GLU A 67 19.33 -15.48 15.53
C GLU A 67 18.90 -14.15 16.18
N THR A 68 19.72 -13.10 16.09
CA THR A 68 19.37 -11.76 16.55
C THR A 68 18.18 -11.20 15.74
N LEU A 69 18.25 -11.30 14.42
CA LEU A 69 17.19 -10.81 13.52
C LEU A 69 15.93 -11.68 13.60
N GLU A 70 16.08 -13.00 13.75
CA GLU A 70 14.95 -13.91 13.97
C GLU A 70 14.20 -13.58 15.27
N ARG A 71 14.92 -13.40 16.39
CA ARG A 71 14.32 -13.04 17.68
C ARG A 71 13.72 -11.62 17.68
N LEU A 72 14.25 -10.70 16.87
CA LEU A 72 13.68 -9.36 16.68
C LEU A 72 12.27 -9.45 16.07
N GLY A 73 12.05 -10.43 15.18
CA GLY A 73 10.73 -10.69 14.57
C GLY A 73 10.25 -9.60 13.61
N ASP A 74 11.13 -8.70 13.17
CA ASP A 74 10.83 -7.67 12.17
C ASP A 74 11.28 -8.12 10.77
N PRO A 75 10.35 -8.50 9.88
CA PRO A 75 10.70 -8.96 8.54
C PRO A 75 11.31 -7.88 7.64
N HIS A 76 11.32 -6.63 8.10
CA HIS A 76 11.86 -5.49 7.37
C HIS A 76 13.28 -5.11 7.81
N THR A 77 13.76 -5.66 8.94
CA THR A 77 15.14 -5.51 9.40
C THR A 77 15.96 -6.69 8.93
N ILE A 78 16.89 -6.46 8.00
CA ILE A 78 17.63 -7.49 7.25
C ILE A 78 19.10 -7.09 7.17
N TYR A 79 20.00 -8.05 7.41
CA TYR A 79 21.42 -7.92 7.08
C TYR A 79 21.66 -8.37 5.64
N PHE A 80 22.40 -7.58 4.89
CA PHE A 80 22.87 -7.88 3.54
C PHE A 80 24.38 -7.96 3.51
N THR A 81 24.92 -8.96 2.85
CA THR A 81 26.29 -8.92 2.34
C THR A 81 26.43 -7.78 1.30
N PRO A 82 27.66 -7.35 0.95
CA PRO A 82 27.84 -6.31 -0.05
C PRO A 82 27.20 -6.64 -1.41
N GLU A 83 27.22 -7.92 -1.80
CA GLU A 83 26.64 -8.39 -3.07
C GLU A 83 25.11 -8.38 -3.02
N GLU A 84 24.51 -8.94 -1.97
CA GLU A 84 23.06 -8.92 -1.76
C GLU A 84 22.52 -7.49 -1.69
N TYR A 85 23.26 -6.57 -1.06
CA TYR A 85 22.85 -5.16 -1.01
C TYR A 85 22.86 -4.51 -2.41
N LYS A 86 23.87 -4.82 -3.23
CA LYS A 86 23.93 -4.36 -4.63
C LYS A 86 22.72 -4.87 -5.43
N ASP A 87 22.36 -6.14 -5.26
CA ASP A 87 21.20 -6.73 -5.93
C ASP A 87 19.88 -6.15 -5.42
N PHE A 88 19.77 -5.92 -4.11
CA PHE A 88 18.62 -5.25 -3.51
C PHE A 88 18.41 -3.83 -4.08
N VAL A 89 19.45 -3.00 -4.11
CA VAL A 89 19.40 -1.65 -4.71
C VAL A 89 19.07 -1.73 -6.20
N GLY A 90 19.70 -2.67 -6.91
CA GLY A 90 19.40 -2.92 -8.32
C GLY A 90 17.94 -3.28 -8.56
N SER A 91 17.33 -4.08 -7.67
CA SER A 91 15.91 -4.46 -7.81
C SER A 91 14.96 -3.27 -7.67
N ILE A 92 15.27 -2.31 -6.79
CA ILE A 92 14.49 -1.06 -6.63
C ILE A 92 14.60 -0.19 -7.90
N ASP A 93 15.80 -0.07 -8.45
CA ASP A 93 16.06 0.71 -9.66
C ASP A 93 15.71 -0.04 -10.96
N MET A 94 15.08 -1.22 -10.87
CA MET A 94 14.78 -2.10 -12.00
C MET A 94 16.01 -2.43 -12.85
N ARG A 95 17.16 -2.60 -12.20
CA ARG A 95 18.47 -2.95 -12.79
C ARG A 95 18.86 -4.37 -12.39
N PHE A 96 19.01 -5.25 -13.36
CA PHE A 96 19.28 -6.66 -13.11
C PHE A 96 20.51 -7.10 -13.91
N TYR A 97 21.25 -8.07 -13.38
CA TYR A 97 22.32 -8.72 -14.12
C TYR A 97 21.81 -10.03 -14.72
N GLY A 98 21.72 -10.09 -16.04
CA GLY A 98 21.16 -11.25 -16.71
C GLY A 98 21.26 -11.17 -18.23
N ILE A 99 20.39 -11.91 -18.91
CA ILE A 99 20.39 -12.01 -20.37
C ILE A 99 19.31 -11.14 -21.04
N GLY A 100 18.31 -10.63 -20.31
CA GLY A 100 17.27 -9.74 -20.82
C GLY A 100 16.10 -10.47 -21.50
N ILE A 101 15.42 -11.32 -20.74
CA ILE A 101 14.20 -12.02 -21.13
C ILE A 101 13.17 -11.95 -20.02
N HIS A 102 11.88 -11.88 -20.39
CA HIS A 102 10.77 -12.18 -19.49
C HIS A 102 10.39 -13.64 -19.67
N ILE A 103 10.16 -14.32 -18.56
CA ILE A 103 9.94 -15.77 -18.55
C ILE A 103 8.64 -16.13 -17.82
N ASP A 104 8.07 -17.27 -18.23
CA ASP A 104 7.04 -17.99 -17.49
C ASP A 104 7.53 -19.43 -17.24
N VAL A 105 7.36 -19.92 -16.01
CA VAL A 105 7.82 -21.26 -15.64
C VAL A 105 6.69 -22.25 -15.87
N GLU A 106 6.93 -23.19 -16.79
CA GLU A 106 6.03 -24.26 -17.17
C GLU A 106 6.54 -25.62 -16.64
N SER A 107 5.70 -26.64 -16.63
CA SER A 107 6.11 -28.01 -16.22
C SER A 107 7.22 -28.60 -17.11
N GLU A 108 7.32 -28.15 -18.35
CA GLU A 108 8.24 -28.68 -19.39
C GLU A 108 9.53 -27.86 -19.52
N GLY A 109 9.63 -26.74 -18.80
CA GLY A 109 10.76 -25.82 -18.85
C GLY A 109 10.35 -24.38 -18.60
N VAL A 110 11.05 -23.45 -19.22
CA VAL A 110 10.88 -22.01 -19.01
C VAL A 110 10.56 -21.32 -20.33
N ARG A 111 9.34 -20.82 -20.47
CA ARG A 111 8.90 -20.12 -21.68
C ARG A 111 9.43 -18.69 -21.72
N VAL A 112 10.09 -18.32 -22.80
CA VAL A 112 10.43 -16.92 -23.09
C VAL A 112 9.15 -16.20 -23.53
N VAL A 113 8.60 -15.37 -22.65
CA VAL A 113 7.40 -14.56 -22.93
C VAL A 113 7.75 -13.42 -23.88
N SER A 114 8.84 -12.71 -23.58
CA SER A 114 9.38 -11.64 -24.43
C SER A 114 10.88 -11.50 -24.26
N VAL A 115 11.53 -10.91 -25.26
CA VAL A 115 12.96 -10.57 -25.24
C VAL A 115 13.07 -9.05 -25.20
N ILE A 116 13.88 -8.54 -24.28
CA ILE A 116 14.11 -7.11 -24.11
C ILE A 116 14.95 -6.58 -25.28
N SER A 117 14.50 -5.51 -25.90
CA SER A 117 15.21 -4.93 -27.05
C SER A 117 16.60 -4.42 -26.64
N GLY A 118 17.61 -4.66 -27.49
CA GLY A 118 19.00 -4.33 -27.23
C GLY A 118 19.73 -5.28 -26.28
N SER A 119 19.00 -6.24 -25.67
CA SER A 119 19.55 -7.16 -24.67
C SER A 119 20.55 -8.17 -25.24
N PRO A 120 21.36 -8.83 -24.38
CA PRO A 120 22.19 -9.95 -24.79
C PRO A 120 21.43 -11.11 -25.40
N ALA A 121 20.22 -11.41 -24.89
CA ALA A 121 19.37 -12.48 -25.43
C ALA A 121 18.89 -12.18 -26.84
N GLU A 122 18.48 -10.94 -27.14
CA GLU A 122 18.12 -10.53 -28.50
C GLU A 122 19.31 -10.68 -29.46
N LYS A 123 20.49 -10.19 -29.03
CA LYS A 123 21.72 -10.28 -29.82
C LYS A 123 22.18 -11.72 -30.06
N ALA A 124 21.91 -12.61 -29.11
CA ALA A 124 22.17 -14.04 -29.25
C ALA A 124 21.15 -14.75 -30.16
N GLY A 125 19.98 -14.14 -30.43
CA GLY A 125 18.94 -14.68 -31.29
C GLY A 125 17.86 -15.50 -30.56
N LEU A 126 17.73 -15.33 -29.21
CA LEU A 126 16.57 -15.83 -28.47
C LEU A 126 15.30 -15.09 -28.92
N LYS A 127 14.17 -15.76 -28.89
CA LYS A 127 12.88 -15.23 -29.34
C LYS A 127 11.78 -15.52 -28.33
N SER A 128 10.73 -14.70 -28.36
CA SER A 128 9.47 -15.02 -27.71
C SER A 128 8.94 -16.35 -28.23
N GLY A 129 8.43 -17.19 -27.33
CA GLY A 129 7.96 -18.55 -27.61
C GLY A 129 9.03 -19.64 -27.44
N ASP A 130 10.32 -19.31 -27.31
CA ASP A 130 11.36 -20.32 -26.99
C ASP A 130 11.07 -20.97 -25.64
N LEU A 131 11.21 -22.31 -25.56
CA LEU A 131 11.16 -23.05 -24.31
C LEU A 131 12.57 -23.36 -23.86
N ILE A 132 13.05 -22.70 -22.81
CA ILE A 132 14.37 -22.98 -22.22
C ILE A 132 14.26 -24.26 -21.38
N VAL A 133 15.07 -25.25 -21.70
CA VAL A 133 15.09 -26.56 -21.04
C VAL A 133 16.32 -26.77 -20.15
N SER A 134 17.41 -26.03 -20.40
CA SER A 134 18.59 -26.06 -19.51
C SER A 134 19.41 -24.76 -19.58
N ALA A 135 20.12 -24.48 -18.48
CA ALA A 135 21.12 -23.44 -18.35
C ALA A 135 22.43 -24.03 -17.81
N ASP A 136 23.56 -23.77 -18.48
CA ASP A 136 24.88 -24.33 -18.16
C ASP A 136 24.86 -25.85 -17.96
N GLY A 137 24.07 -26.56 -18.77
CA GLY A 137 23.89 -28.00 -18.72
C GLY A 137 22.97 -28.51 -17.61
N GLN A 138 22.49 -27.66 -16.71
CA GLN A 138 21.52 -28.03 -15.67
C GLN A 138 20.10 -27.91 -16.22
N SER A 139 19.27 -28.95 -15.99
CA SER A 139 17.87 -28.94 -16.41
C SER A 139 17.06 -27.90 -15.64
N LEU A 140 16.21 -27.14 -16.34
CA LEU A 140 15.26 -26.22 -15.75
C LEU A 140 13.85 -26.80 -15.61
N VAL A 141 13.64 -28.02 -16.11
CA VAL A 141 12.34 -28.71 -16.10
C VAL A 141 11.91 -29.02 -14.67
N GLY A 142 10.73 -28.55 -14.28
CA GLY A 142 10.15 -28.77 -12.96
C GLY A 142 10.81 -28.01 -11.80
N LEU A 143 11.74 -27.09 -12.08
CA LEU A 143 12.34 -26.23 -11.05
C LEU A 143 11.39 -25.09 -10.67
N PRO A 144 11.40 -24.66 -9.41
CA PRO A 144 10.71 -23.44 -9.00
C PRO A 144 11.35 -22.21 -9.63
N SER A 145 10.56 -21.15 -9.82
CA SER A 145 10.94 -19.89 -10.50
C SER A 145 12.29 -19.33 -10.02
N ASP A 146 12.50 -19.33 -8.71
CA ASP A 146 13.71 -18.78 -8.10
C ASP A 146 14.98 -19.53 -8.45
N SER A 147 14.91 -20.87 -8.47
CA SER A 147 16.02 -21.71 -8.90
C SER A 147 16.35 -21.49 -10.39
N VAL A 148 15.32 -21.32 -11.21
CA VAL A 148 15.46 -20.98 -12.62
C VAL A 148 16.17 -19.63 -12.77
N ILE A 149 15.72 -18.62 -12.06
CA ILE A 149 16.27 -17.26 -12.10
C ILE A 149 17.74 -17.28 -11.66
N ALA A 150 18.08 -18.00 -10.57
CA ALA A 150 19.43 -18.11 -10.07
C ALA A 150 20.40 -18.77 -11.09
N LEU A 151 19.92 -19.73 -11.89
CA LEU A 151 20.72 -20.38 -12.94
C LEU A 151 20.91 -19.51 -14.18
N ILE A 152 19.92 -18.71 -14.54
CA ILE A 152 19.97 -17.83 -15.71
C ILE A 152 20.75 -16.53 -15.41
N ARG A 153 20.54 -15.94 -14.21
CA ARG A 153 21.29 -14.77 -13.73
C ARG A 153 22.73 -15.15 -13.38
N GLY A 154 23.54 -14.16 -13.07
CA GLY A 154 24.91 -14.33 -12.61
C GLY A 154 25.75 -13.07 -12.82
N PRO A 155 27.04 -13.09 -12.44
CA PRO A 155 27.92 -11.93 -12.51
C PRO A 155 27.96 -11.30 -13.90
N GLU A 156 28.03 -9.96 -13.95
CA GLU A 156 28.17 -9.21 -15.20
C GLU A 156 29.41 -9.66 -15.98
N GLY A 157 29.28 -9.80 -17.29
CA GLY A 157 30.31 -10.27 -18.18
C GLY A 157 30.51 -11.79 -18.21
N SER A 158 29.90 -12.55 -17.30
CA SER A 158 29.89 -14.02 -17.40
C SER A 158 28.96 -14.48 -18.53
N THR A 159 29.17 -15.69 -19.03
CA THR A 159 28.33 -16.28 -20.08
C THR A 159 27.51 -17.43 -19.52
N VAL A 160 26.26 -17.54 -19.94
CA VAL A 160 25.42 -18.71 -19.68
C VAL A 160 25.12 -19.42 -20.99
N GLN A 161 25.23 -20.74 -20.99
CA GLN A 161 24.78 -21.58 -22.10
C GLN A 161 23.30 -21.92 -21.92
N ILE A 162 22.45 -21.38 -22.77
CA ILE A 162 20.99 -21.61 -22.77
C ILE A 162 20.63 -22.58 -23.86
N ARG A 163 19.99 -23.71 -23.48
CA ARG A 163 19.41 -24.65 -24.42
C ARG A 163 17.92 -24.44 -24.52
N VAL A 164 17.42 -24.21 -25.73
CA VAL A 164 15.99 -24.00 -25.99
C VAL A 164 15.43 -25.04 -26.95
N GLN A 165 14.15 -25.33 -26.76
CA GLN A 165 13.34 -25.99 -27.77
C GLN A 165 12.51 -24.92 -28.49
N ARG A 166 12.74 -24.78 -29.79
CA ARG A 166 12.00 -23.87 -30.68
C ARG A 166 11.29 -24.71 -31.73
N GLU A 167 9.96 -24.79 -31.63
CA GLU A 167 9.16 -25.73 -32.43
C GLU A 167 9.63 -27.18 -32.22
N THR A 168 10.23 -27.80 -33.24
CA THR A 168 10.76 -29.18 -33.19
C THR A 168 12.28 -29.25 -33.08
N GLU A 169 12.96 -28.09 -33.06
CA GLU A 169 14.42 -28.03 -33.04
C GLU A 169 14.95 -27.64 -31.65
N THR A 170 16.03 -28.30 -31.27
CA THR A 170 16.83 -27.89 -30.12
C THR A 170 17.97 -26.98 -30.57
N ARG A 171 18.16 -25.85 -29.88
CA ARG A 171 19.21 -24.87 -30.18
C ARG A 171 19.94 -24.48 -28.91
N ASP A 172 21.26 -24.29 -29.01
CA ASP A 172 22.10 -23.80 -27.93
C ASP A 172 22.53 -22.35 -28.22
N PHE A 173 22.46 -21.49 -27.18
CA PHE A 173 22.86 -20.10 -27.24
C PHE A 173 23.84 -19.83 -26.11
N ASN A 174 24.99 -19.23 -26.40
CA ASN A 174 25.89 -18.68 -25.40
C ASN A 174 25.58 -17.18 -25.23
N VAL A 175 25.04 -16.83 -24.08
CA VAL A 175 24.54 -15.47 -23.83
C VAL A 175 25.36 -14.83 -22.73
N MET A 176 26.02 -13.71 -23.03
CA MET A 176 26.78 -12.93 -22.05
C MET A 176 25.80 -12.19 -21.14
N ARG A 177 25.97 -12.35 -19.83
CA ARG A 177 25.18 -11.60 -18.85
C ARG A 177 25.64 -10.15 -18.80
N LYS A 178 24.68 -9.23 -18.82
CA LYS A 178 24.93 -7.77 -18.70
C LYS A 178 23.94 -7.14 -17.74
N ALA A 179 24.24 -5.91 -17.36
CA ALA A 179 23.24 -5.07 -16.71
C ALA A 179 22.07 -4.83 -17.68
N ILE A 180 20.88 -5.14 -17.24
CA ILE A 180 19.61 -4.88 -17.91
C ILE A 180 18.89 -3.83 -17.07
N THR A 181 18.52 -2.72 -17.66
CA THR A 181 17.73 -1.69 -17.01
C THR A 181 16.35 -1.66 -17.68
N GLU A 182 15.32 -1.81 -16.88
CA GLU A 182 13.94 -1.59 -17.31
C GLU A 182 13.45 -0.26 -16.73
N PRO A 183 12.59 0.47 -17.44
CA PRO A 183 12.01 1.67 -16.86
C PRO A 183 11.14 1.32 -15.64
N THR A 184 11.27 2.11 -14.59
CA THR A 184 10.45 1.95 -13.37
C THR A 184 8.99 2.31 -13.62
N ILE A 185 8.72 3.09 -14.66
CA ILE A 185 7.38 3.45 -15.11
C ILE A 185 7.28 3.34 -16.63
N THR A 186 6.14 2.84 -17.09
CA THR A 186 5.77 2.86 -18.51
C THR A 186 4.40 3.51 -18.68
N GLY A 187 4.06 3.93 -19.90
CA GLY A 187 2.78 4.55 -20.14
C GLY A 187 2.28 4.41 -21.57
N GLU A 188 0.97 4.38 -21.70
CA GLU A 188 0.27 4.32 -22.97
C GLU A 188 -1.08 5.05 -22.90
N VAL A 189 -1.72 5.26 -24.05
CA VAL A 189 -3.06 5.82 -24.09
C VAL A 189 -4.06 4.67 -24.26
N LEU A 190 -5.02 4.57 -23.32
CA LEU A 190 -6.17 3.69 -23.42
C LEU A 190 -7.36 4.45 -24.00
N ASP A 191 -8.17 3.76 -24.83
CA ASP A 191 -9.41 4.31 -25.40
C ASP A 191 -9.26 5.64 -26.15
N GLY A 192 -8.02 5.99 -26.50
CA GLY A 192 -7.70 7.23 -27.23
C GLY A 192 -7.62 8.48 -26.37
N HIS A 193 -8.00 8.46 -25.09
CA HIS A 193 -8.03 9.65 -24.25
C HIS A 193 -7.58 9.44 -22.79
N ILE A 194 -7.39 8.20 -22.31
CA ILE A 194 -6.96 7.91 -20.94
C ILE A 194 -5.46 7.65 -20.93
N GLY A 195 -4.70 8.46 -20.20
CA GLY A 195 -3.28 8.21 -19.92
C GLY A 195 -3.12 7.12 -18.87
N TYR A 196 -2.63 5.95 -19.25
CA TYR A 196 -2.32 4.87 -18.33
C TYR A 196 -0.84 4.88 -18.01
N LEU A 197 -0.52 4.88 -16.73
CA LEU A 197 0.83 4.89 -16.16
C LEU A 197 1.00 3.63 -15.32
N ASP A 198 1.85 2.71 -15.75
CA ASP A 198 2.19 1.48 -15.02
C ASP A 198 3.47 1.74 -14.23
N LEU A 199 3.33 2.01 -12.94
CA LEU A 199 4.43 2.32 -12.02
C LEU A 199 4.84 1.04 -11.29
N ASN A 200 6.02 0.50 -11.65
CA ASN A 200 6.48 -0.80 -11.16
C ASN A 200 7.38 -0.70 -9.93
N SER A 201 8.10 0.42 -9.75
CA SER A 201 8.98 0.66 -8.61
C SER A 201 9.15 2.16 -8.35
N PHE A 202 9.54 2.52 -7.13
CA PHE A 202 9.98 3.86 -6.76
C PHE A 202 11.52 3.92 -6.75
N GLY A 203 12.13 3.77 -7.91
CA GLY A 203 13.58 3.87 -8.11
C GLY A 203 14.09 5.30 -8.13
N SER A 204 15.41 5.45 -8.21
CA SER A 204 16.09 6.76 -8.24
C SER A 204 15.72 7.62 -9.45
N ASP A 205 15.46 6.99 -10.59
CA ASP A 205 15.17 7.67 -11.86
C ASP A 205 13.64 7.86 -12.09
N THR A 206 12.80 7.24 -11.27
CA THR A 206 11.33 7.23 -11.43
C THR A 206 10.70 8.60 -11.60
N PRO A 207 11.06 9.66 -10.83
CA PRO A 207 10.47 10.98 -11.03
C PRO A 207 10.77 11.58 -12.41
N THR A 208 11.98 11.37 -12.91
CA THR A 208 12.40 11.84 -14.25
C THR A 208 11.70 11.06 -15.36
N GLU A 209 11.61 9.75 -15.20
CA GLU A 209 10.88 8.87 -16.13
C GLU A 209 9.39 9.22 -16.16
N PHE A 210 8.76 9.43 -14.98
CA PHE A 210 7.37 9.87 -14.86
C PHE A 210 7.11 11.17 -15.64
N GLN A 211 7.93 12.19 -15.41
CA GLN A 211 7.80 13.47 -16.12
C GLN A 211 7.88 13.29 -17.64
N THR A 212 8.80 12.43 -18.09
CA THR A 212 9.00 12.14 -19.51
C THR A 212 7.79 11.44 -20.12
N VAL A 213 7.29 10.39 -19.46
CA VAL A 213 6.12 9.62 -19.90
C VAL A 213 4.86 10.49 -19.91
N VAL A 214 4.62 11.25 -18.84
CA VAL A 214 3.48 12.18 -18.76
C VAL A 214 3.53 13.23 -19.87
N LYS A 215 4.71 13.81 -20.14
CA LYS A 215 4.87 14.79 -21.22
C LYS A 215 4.54 14.20 -22.59
N GLN A 216 4.97 12.96 -22.86
CA GLN A 216 4.67 12.25 -24.10
C GLN A 216 3.16 11.96 -24.24
N LEU A 217 2.51 11.51 -23.16
CA LEU A 217 1.08 11.17 -23.20
C LEU A 217 0.20 12.42 -23.30
N ARG A 218 0.53 13.51 -22.61
CA ARG A 218 -0.19 14.79 -22.70
C ARG A 218 -0.27 15.35 -24.13
N SER A 219 0.72 15.03 -24.99
CA SER A 219 0.67 15.43 -26.42
C SER A 219 -0.39 14.67 -27.23
N LYS A 220 -1.04 13.64 -26.64
CA LYS A 220 -2.03 12.76 -27.26
C LYS A 220 -3.47 13.04 -26.79
N ASN A 221 -3.77 14.26 -26.34
CA ASN A 221 -5.12 14.69 -25.90
C ASN A 221 -5.69 13.84 -24.75
N VAL A 222 -4.87 13.47 -23.78
CA VAL A 222 -5.31 12.77 -22.57
C VAL A 222 -6.15 13.71 -21.70
N ASP A 223 -7.34 13.26 -21.29
CA ASP A 223 -8.28 14.00 -20.43
C ASP A 223 -8.57 13.33 -19.08
N GLY A 224 -7.99 12.15 -18.84
CA GLY A 224 -8.02 11.42 -17.57
C GLY A 224 -6.79 10.55 -17.41
N TRP A 225 -6.44 10.21 -16.15
CA TRP A 225 -5.24 9.45 -15.83
C TRP A 225 -5.56 8.23 -14.97
N ILE A 226 -4.91 7.12 -15.24
CA ILE A 226 -4.86 5.95 -14.38
C ILE A 226 -3.40 5.68 -14.01
N VAL A 227 -3.10 5.71 -12.72
CA VAL A 227 -1.79 5.35 -12.15
C VAL A 227 -1.92 3.97 -11.50
N ASP A 228 -1.28 2.98 -12.06
CA ASP A 228 -1.36 1.61 -11.58
C ASP A 228 -0.22 1.31 -10.62
N LEU A 229 -0.57 1.13 -9.34
CA LEU A 229 0.33 0.73 -8.26
C LEU A 229 0.08 -0.73 -7.82
N ARG A 230 -0.76 -1.46 -8.53
CA ARG A 230 -0.98 -2.87 -8.20
C ARG A 230 0.33 -3.65 -8.35
N ASP A 231 0.63 -4.46 -7.34
CA ASP A 231 1.85 -5.27 -7.25
C ASP A 231 3.16 -4.45 -7.13
N ASN A 232 3.08 -3.14 -6.84
CA ASN A 232 4.23 -2.29 -6.59
C ASN A 232 4.57 -2.29 -5.08
N GLY A 233 5.66 -2.97 -4.70
CA GLY A 233 6.14 -3.08 -3.31
C GLY A 233 6.77 -1.81 -2.73
N GLY A 234 6.84 -0.71 -3.50
CA GLY A 234 7.42 0.56 -3.08
C GLY A 234 8.82 0.82 -3.63
N GLY A 235 9.71 1.35 -2.82
CA GLY A 235 11.08 1.75 -3.15
C GLY A 235 11.54 2.92 -2.28
N TYR A 236 12.22 3.90 -2.88
CA TYR A 236 12.77 5.04 -2.15
C TYR A 236 11.68 6.02 -1.70
N LEU A 237 11.78 6.45 -0.43
CA LEU A 237 10.94 7.52 0.12
C LEU A 237 11.08 8.81 -0.70
N SER A 238 12.29 9.17 -1.09
CA SER A 238 12.56 10.36 -1.91
C SER A 238 11.80 10.35 -3.23
N ALA A 239 11.71 9.19 -3.89
CA ALA A 239 10.94 9.06 -5.14
C ALA A 239 9.42 9.23 -4.89
N ALA A 240 8.90 8.71 -3.77
CA ALA A 240 7.49 8.91 -3.41
C ALA A 240 7.17 10.38 -3.10
N LEU A 241 8.07 11.07 -2.37
CA LEU A 241 7.93 12.51 -2.11
C LEU A 241 7.95 13.33 -3.40
N ASP A 242 8.87 13.01 -4.30
CA ASP A 242 9.02 13.70 -5.57
C ASP A 242 7.79 13.47 -6.47
N LEU A 243 7.37 12.22 -6.65
CA LEU A 243 6.18 11.88 -7.45
C LEU A 243 4.90 12.52 -6.90
N ALA A 244 4.75 12.63 -5.58
CA ALA A 244 3.58 13.27 -4.99
C ALA A 244 3.41 14.71 -5.47
N GLY A 245 4.50 15.44 -5.72
CA GLY A 245 4.48 16.81 -6.21
C GLY A 245 3.74 16.99 -7.53
N PHE A 246 3.72 15.99 -8.40
CA PHE A 246 2.96 16.03 -9.65
C PHE A 246 1.45 15.92 -9.47
N PHE A 247 0.98 15.57 -8.29
CA PHE A 247 -0.44 15.43 -7.96
C PHE A 247 -0.92 16.45 -6.96
N ILE A 248 -0.20 16.63 -5.84
CA ILE A 248 -0.63 17.50 -4.73
C ILE A 248 0.06 18.87 -4.72
N GLY A 249 1.11 19.08 -5.56
CA GLY A 249 1.98 20.26 -5.49
C GLY A 249 2.90 20.21 -4.25
N PRO A 250 3.49 21.35 -3.83
CA PRO A 250 4.49 21.41 -2.76
C PRO A 250 3.86 21.33 -1.35
N ASP A 251 3.05 20.31 -1.11
CA ASP A 251 2.35 20.11 0.15
C ASP A 251 2.86 18.89 0.92
N VAL A 252 2.32 18.63 2.12
CA VAL A 252 2.72 17.52 2.99
C VAL A 252 2.37 16.20 2.35
N VAL A 253 3.33 15.28 2.25
CA VAL A 253 3.18 13.94 1.69
C VAL A 253 3.04 12.90 2.78
N VAL A 254 3.80 13.05 3.86
CA VAL A 254 3.91 12.03 4.92
C VAL A 254 4.35 12.64 6.23
N GLY A 255 3.82 12.16 7.34
CA GLY A 255 4.34 12.38 8.69
C GLY A 255 5.21 11.19 9.10
N ILE A 256 6.42 11.43 9.58
CA ILE A 256 7.33 10.39 10.09
C ILE A 256 7.54 10.59 11.57
N LYS A 257 7.23 9.54 12.34
CA LYS A 257 7.36 9.50 13.81
C LYS A 257 8.59 8.69 14.17
N ASP A 258 9.55 9.35 14.81
CA ASP A 258 10.77 8.73 15.28
C ASP A 258 10.57 7.95 16.60
N ARG A 259 11.62 7.22 17.02
CA ARG A 259 11.63 6.44 18.26
C ARG A 259 11.39 7.27 19.54
N THR A 260 11.56 8.61 19.50
CA THR A 260 11.27 9.51 20.63
C THR A 260 9.81 9.95 20.70
N GLY A 261 9.04 9.62 19.66
CA GLY A 261 7.65 10.03 19.49
C GLY A 261 7.48 11.38 18.76
N SER A 262 8.58 12.02 18.33
CA SER A 262 8.53 13.27 17.58
C SER A 262 8.09 13.01 16.14
N VAL A 263 7.18 13.84 15.63
CA VAL A 263 6.65 13.73 14.26
C VAL A 263 7.18 14.84 13.37
N SER A 264 7.86 14.46 12.30
CA SER A 264 8.32 15.37 11.26
C SER A 264 7.48 15.22 10.00
N GLN A 265 7.06 16.35 9.41
CA GLN A 265 6.30 16.35 8.15
C GLN A 265 7.25 16.56 6.96
N TYR A 266 7.10 15.73 5.94
CA TYR A 266 7.86 15.81 4.71
C TYR A 266 6.96 16.27 3.58
N LYS A 267 7.43 17.24 2.81
CA LYS A 267 6.71 17.85 1.69
C LYS A 267 7.24 17.39 0.34
N ALA A 268 6.38 17.42 -0.65
CA ALA A 268 6.77 17.26 -2.04
C ALA A 268 7.49 18.52 -2.57
N PRO A 269 8.37 18.39 -3.57
CA PRO A 269 8.89 19.54 -4.32
C PRO A 269 7.81 20.16 -5.22
N ASP A 270 8.03 21.41 -5.60
CA ASP A 270 7.23 22.09 -6.61
C ASP A 270 7.81 21.82 -8.01
N HIS A 271 7.04 21.13 -8.85
CA HIS A 271 7.42 20.86 -10.24
C HIS A 271 6.93 21.92 -11.24
N GLY A 272 6.30 22.99 -10.76
CA GLY A 272 5.70 24.03 -11.58
C GLY A 272 4.41 23.62 -12.31
N PHE A 273 3.96 22.39 -12.14
CA PHE A 273 2.67 21.88 -12.63
C PHE A 273 2.16 20.68 -11.82
N THR A 274 0.86 20.49 -11.83
CA THR A 274 0.20 19.28 -11.35
C THR A 274 -0.70 18.69 -12.44
N LEU A 275 -1.03 17.41 -12.31
CA LEU A 275 -2.06 16.80 -13.15
C LEU A 275 -3.43 17.31 -12.69
N SER A 276 -4.10 18.07 -13.57
CA SER A 276 -5.38 18.76 -13.28
C SER A 276 -6.61 17.98 -13.74
N GLN A 277 -6.42 17.00 -14.63
CA GLN A 277 -7.48 16.09 -15.08
C GLN A 277 -7.82 15.08 -13.97
N PRO A 278 -8.99 14.40 -14.04
CA PRO A 278 -9.31 13.32 -13.12
C PRO A 278 -8.20 12.26 -13.07
N VAL A 279 -7.81 11.87 -11.87
CA VAL A 279 -6.77 10.84 -11.64
C VAL A 279 -7.35 9.69 -10.83
N ILE A 280 -7.13 8.48 -11.29
CA ILE A 280 -7.45 7.24 -10.56
C ILE A 280 -6.14 6.51 -10.23
N PHE A 281 -6.01 6.07 -8.99
CA PHE A 281 -4.94 5.18 -8.56
C PHE A 281 -5.48 3.76 -8.38
N LEU A 282 -4.85 2.78 -9.03
CA LEU A 282 -5.17 1.37 -8.81
C LEU A 282 -4.27 0.81 -7.72
N THR A 283 -4.87 0.19 -6.71
CA THR A 283 -4.17 -0.43 -5.59
C THR A 283 -4.62 -1.87 -5.34
N ASN A 284 -3.73 -2.69 -4.78
CA ASN A 284 -4.06 -4.01 -4.27
C ASN A 284 -3.24 -4.36 -3.02
N GLY A 285 -3.45 -5.55 -2.46
CA GLY A 285 -2.75 -6.03 -1.27
C GLY A 285 -1.22 -6.16 -1.40
N ASN A 286 -0.66 -5.99 -2.59
CA ASN A 286 0.78 -5.97 -2.85
C ASN A 286 1.32 -4.54 -3.07
N SER A 287 0.46 -3.52 -3.10
CA SER A 287 0.87 -2.12 -3.07
C SER A 287 1.39 -1.78 -1.69
N ALA A 288 2.68 -1.46 -1.52
CA ALA A 288 3.30 -1.34 -0.20
C ALA A 288 4.25 -0.14 -0.08
N SER A 289 4.51 0.32 1.16
CA SER A 289 5.57 1.29 1.49
C SER A 289 5.44 2.61 0.71
N ALA A 290 6.36 2.95 -0.21
CA ALA A 290 6.31 4.15 -1.04
C ALA A 290 5.00 4.28 -1.84
N SER A 291 4.44 3.15 -2.32
CA SER A 291 3.11 3.12 -2.94
C SER A 291 2.01 3.56 -1.98
N GLU A 292 2.13 3.18 -0.71
CA GLU A 292 1.16 3.57 0.33
C GLU A 292 1.32 5.04 0.73
N ILE A 293 2.56 5.54 0.78
CA ILE A 293 2.84 6.96 1.02
C ILE A 293 2.19 7.82 -0.06
N LEU A 294 2.43 7.49 -1.34
CA LEU A 294 1.85 8.22 -2.46
C LEU A 294 0.32 8.12 -2.50
N SER A 295 -0.23 6.90 -2.32
CA SER A 295 -1.67 6.65 -2.30
C SER A 295 -2.37 7.42 -1.17
N ALA A 296 -1.80 7.39 0.04
CA ALA A 296 -2.35 8.12 1.18
C ALA A 296 -2.29 9.65 0.97
N ALA A 297 -1.18 10.14 0.39
CA ALA A 297 -1.04 11.57 0.11
C ALA A 297 -2.09 12.07 -0.88
N VAL A 298 -2.24 11.42 -2.03
CA VAL A 298 -3.23 11.86 -3.04
C VAL A 298 -4.67 11.72 -2.54
N LYS A 299 -4.95 10.72 -1.69
CA LYS A 299 -6.25 10.52 -1.07
C LYS A 299 -6.57 11.61 -0.05
N ASP A 300 -5.67 11.87 0.90
CA ASP A 300 -5.87 12.87 1.95
C ASP A 300 -6.03 14.29 1.37
N HIS A 301 -5.29 14.59 0.31
CA HIS A 301 -5.43 15.87 -0.44
C HIS A 301 -6.59 15.87 -1.45
N GLN A 302 -7.35 14.78 -1.58
CA GLN A 302 -8.48 14.65 -2.52
C GLN A 302 -8.07 14.96 -3.98
N LYS A 303 -6.89 14.51 -4.38
CA LYS A 303 -6.34 14.73 -5.74
C LYS A 303 -6.50 13.54 -6.66
N ALA A 304 -6.85 12.38 -6.13
CA ALA A 304 -7.13 11.18 -6.90
C ALA A 304 -8.17 10.31 -6.20
N THR A 305 -8.81 9.43 -6.96
CA THR A 305 -9.69 8.37 -6.45
C THR A 305 -8.93 7.06 -6.44
N LEU A 306 -8.88 6.39 -5.30
CA LEU A 306 -8.28 5.07 -5.18
C LEU A 306 -9.30 3.98 -5.51
N VAL A 307 -8.94 3.08 -6.43
CA VAL A 307 -9.80 1.98 -6.93
C VAL A 307 -9.06 0.65 -6.80
N GLY A 308 -9.72 -0.38 -6.29
CA GLY A 308 -9.16 -1.72 -6.13
C GLY A 308 -9.34 -2.28 -4.74
N THR A 309 -8.30 -2.78 -4.11
CA THR A 309 -8.36 -3.30 -2.73
C THR A 309 -7.40 -2.56 -1.81
N THR A 310 -7.58 -2.76 -0.49
CA THR A 310 -6.70 -2.20 0.54
C THR A 310 -5.26 -2.62 0.30
N THR A 311 -4.33 -1.71 0.50
CA THR A 311 -2.89 -1.93 0.33
C THR A 311 -2.30 -2.82 1.42
N TYR A 312 -1.02 -3.15 1.34
CA TYR A 312 -0.33 -4.12 2.19
C TYR A 312 -0.32 -3.75 3.69
N GLY A 313 -0.10 -2.50 4.01
CA GLY A 313 0.03 -2.04 5.40
C GLY A 313 1.47 -2.02 5.93
N LYS A 314 2.46 -1.65 5.11
CA LYS A 314 3.83 -1.42 5.56
C LYS A 314 4.01 0.05 5.92
N GLY A 315 3.74 0.41 7.17
CA GLY A 315 3.83 1.78 7.69
C GLY A 315 5.14 2.09 8.44
N THR A 316 6.27 1.47 8.02
CA THR A 316 7.59 1.63 8.66
C THR A 316 8.64 2.12 7.68
N VAL A 317 9.55 2.98 8.17
CA VAL A 317 10.70 3.49 7.42
C VAL A 317 11.95 2.70 7.80
N GLN A 318 12.74 2.31 6.81
CA GLN A 318 14.02 1.67 7.03
C GLN A 318 15.17 2.60 6.64
N SER A 319 16.25 2.55 7.43
CA SER A 319 17.55 3.15 7.10
C SER A 319 18.60 2.07 6.84
N MET A 320 19.58 2.43 6.03
CA MET A 320 20.70 1.57 5.65
C MET A 320 21.93 1.95 6.45
N PHE A 321 22.49 0.99 7.19
CA PHE A 321 23.69 1.17 7.99
C PHE A 321 24.81 0.30 7.43
N THR A 322 25.84 0.94 6.86
CA THR A 322 27.04 0.23 6.37
C THR A 322 27.85 -0.25 7.57
N LEU A 323 28.18 -1.54 7.58
CA LEU A 323 28.92 -2.20 8.65
C LEU A 323 30.41 -2.32 8.33
N SER A 324 31.22 -2.60 9.35
CA SER A 324 32.68 -2.65 9.25
C SER A 324 33.21 -3.74 8.31
N ASN A 325 32.44 -4.80 8.03
CA ASN A 325 32.77 -5.82 7.05
C ASN A 325 32.33 -5.47 5.60
N GLY A 326 31.77 -4.27 5.38
CA GLY A 326 31.22 -3.84 4.09
C GLY A 326 29.78 -4.29 3.82
N GLY A 327 29.20 -5.13 4.69
CA GLY A 327 27.77 -5.46 4.65
C GLY A 327 26.89 -4.29 5.05
N VAL A 328 25.58 -4.43 4.91
CA VAL A 328 24.60 -3.38 5.22
C VAL A 328 23.48 -3.95 6.07
N LEU A 329 23.20 -3.31 7.21
CA LEU A 329 21.99 -3.55 7.97
C LEU A 329 20.90 -2.58 7.47
N LYS A 330 19.87 -3.11 6.81
CA LYS A 330 18.60 -2.41 6.58
C LYS A 330 17.78 -2.57 7.84
N MET A 331 17.45 -1.49 8.53
CA MET A 331 16.80 -1.56 9.84
C MET A 331 15.63 -0.59 9.93
N THR A 332 14.53 -1.02 10.56
CA THR A 332 13.37 -0.17 10.84
C THR A 332 13.72 0.86 11.92
N VAL A 333 13.60 2.14 11.55
CA VAL A 333 13.98 3.27 12.40
C VAL A 333 12.81 4.18 12.78
N ASP A 334 11.75 4.24 11.96
CA ASP A 334 10.62 5.14 12.15
C ASP A 334 9.30 4.49 11.72
N HIS A 335 8.19 5.11 12.15
CA HIS A 335 6.85 4.85 11.62
C HIS A 335 6.39 6.01 10.75
N PHE A 336 5.63 5.73 9.70
CA PHE A 336 5.04 6.79 8.90
C PHE A 336 3.51 6.76 8.90
N TYR A 337 2.93 7.92 8.66
CA TYR A 337 1.50 8.22 8.68
C TYR A 337 1.13 9.04 7.47
N SER A 338 -0.14 9.02 7.07
CA SER A 338 -0.64 9.88 6.01
C SER A 338 -0.49 11.38 6.35
N PRO A 339 -0.66 12.31 5.41
CA PRO A 339 -0.63 13.75 5.70
C PRO A 339 -1.57 14.19 6.83
N LEU A 340 -2.75 13.58 6.92
CA LEU A 340 -3.73 13.84 7.98
C LEU A 340 -3.50 13.02 9.26
N GLY A 341 -2.43 12.22 9.31
CA GLY A 341 -2.05 11.44 10.49
C GLY A 341 -2.70 10.05 10.58
N HIS A 342 -3.31 9.54 9.52
CA HIS A 342 -3.87 8.19 9.52
C HIS A 342 -2.77 7.12 9.58
N GLY A 343 -2.94 6.13 10.43
CA GLY A 343 -2.02 4.99 10.56
C GLY A 343 -2.10 4.07 9.35
N ILE A 344 -0.96 3.68 8.83
CA ILE A 344 -0.84 2.78 7.67
C ILE A 344 -0.32 1.40 8.10
N ASN A 345 0.54 1.35 9.13
CA ASN A 345 1.19 0.11 9.55
C ASN A 345 0.18 -0.96 9.96
N LYS A 346 0.26 -2.15 9.32
CA LYS A 346 -0.65 -3.29 9.50
C LYS A 346 -2.13 -3.04 9.14
N ILE A 347 -2.44 -1.86 8.58
CA ILE A 347 -3.81 -1.44 8.23
C ILE A 347 -3.95 -1.28 6.72
N GLY A 348 -2.95 -0.67 6.07
CA GLY A 348 -2.97 -0.29 4.66
C GLY A 348 -3.78 0.98 4.38
N VAL A 349 -3.78 1.38 3.13
CA VAL A 349 -4.60 2.47 2.59
C VAL A 349 -5.83 1.86 1.94
N LYS A 350 -7.00 2.20 2.47
CA LYS A 350 -8.27 1.68 1.95
C LYS A 350 -8.66 2.42 0.65
N PRO A 351 -9.10 1.72 -0.40
CA PRO A 351 -9.57 2.39 -1.62
C PRO A 351 -10.86 3.16 -1.37
N ASP A 352 -11.15 4.14 -2.24
CA ASP A 352 -12.42 4.86 -2.26
C ASP A 352 -13.51 4.05 -2.95
N VAL A 353 -13.12 3.26 -3.95
CA VAL A 353 -13.98 2.33 -4.69
C VAL A 353 -13.38 0.94 -4.59
N GLU A 354 -14.02 0.08 -3.82
CA GLU A 354 -13.53 -1.29 -3.60
C GLU A 354 -13.97 -2.21 -4.76
N ILE A 355 -12.98 -2.81 -5.43
CA ILE A 355 -13.16 -3.79 -6.50
C ILE A 355 -12.37 -5.05 -6.12
N ARG A 356 -13.06 -6.16 -5.83
CA ARG A 356 -12.45 -7.37 -5.25
C ARG A 356 -12.28 -8.51 -6.23
N HIS A 357 -13.23 -8.70 -7.13
CA HIS A 357 -13.32 -9.88 -8.01
C HIS A 357 -13.15 -9.52 -9.47
N ALA A 358 -13.58 -8.32 -9.87
CA ALA A 358 -13.38 -7.80 -11.21
C ALA A 358 -11.98 -7.17 -11.35
N ASP A 359 -11.58 -6.90 -12.60
CA ASP A 359 -10.36 -6.12 -12.85
C ASP A 359 -10.61 -4.64 -12.54
N SER A 360 -9.87 -4.12 -11.57
CA SER A 360 -9.94 -2.71 -11.17
C SER A 360 -9.52 -1.73 -12.28
N LEU A 361 -8.70 -2.17 -13.26
CA LEU A 361 -8.40 -1.36 -14.44
C LEU A 361 -9.66 -1.14 -15.28
N ARG A 362 -10.48 -2.18 -15.45
CA ARG A 362 -11.76 -2.06 -16.19
C ARG A 362 -12.74 -1.13 -15.49
N ALA A 363 -12.77 -1.18 -14.15
CA ALA A 363 -13.57 -0.25 -13.36
C ALA A 363 -13.09 1.20 -13.55
N ALA A 364 -11.78 1.45 -13.52
CA ALA A 364 -11.21 2.78 -13.74
C ALA A 364 -11.47 3.31 -15.16
N GLU A 365 -11.33 2.46 -16.18
CA GLU A 365 -11.68 2.81 -17.56
C GLU A 365 -13.17 3.20 -17.69
N LEU A 366 -14.08 2.48 -17.02
CA LEU A 366 -15.51 2.83 -17.00
C LEU A 366 -15.76 4.18 -16.29
N MET A 367 -15.05 4.45 -15.19
CA MET A 367 -15.19 5.71 -14.44
C MET A 367 -14.71 6.94 -15.24
N LEU A 368 -13.72 6.77 -16.12
CA LEU A 368 -13.18 7.85 -16.97
C LEU A 368 -13.86 7.92 -18.35
N SER A 369 -14.67 6.94 -18.72
CA SER A 369 -15.40 6.90 -19.98
C SER A 369 -16.61 7.84 -19.96
N ASN A 370 -17.00 8.39 -21.11
CA ASN A 370 -18.31 8.99 -21.23
C ASN A 370 -19.44 7.92 -21.19
N GLU A 371 -20.68 8.33 -20.97
CA GLU A 371 -21.81 7.43 -20.76
C GLU A 371 -22.00 6.43 -21.95
N THR A 372 -21.90 6.90 -23.18
CA THR A 372 -22.07 6.04 -24.37
C THR A 372 -20.96 5.01 -24.49
N GLU A 373 -19.74 5.40 -24.22
CA GLU A 373 -18.57 4.55 -24.25
C GLU A 373 -18.61 3.50 -23.12
N ALA A 374 -18.95 3.91 -21.89
CA ALA A 374 -19.12 3.02 -20.76
C ALA A 374 -20.20 1.97 -21.02
N LEU A 375 -21.33 2.35 -21.59
CA LEU A 375 -22.41 1.41 -21.99
C LEU A 375 -21.96 0.45 -23.08
N ALA A 376 -21.15 0.89 -24.05
CA ALA A 376 -20.60 0.03 -25.09
C ALA A 376 -19.60 -0.99 -24.53
N LYS A 377 -18.71 -0.57 -23.62
CA LYS A 377 -17.75 -1.43 -22.92
C LYS A 377 -18.45 -2.46 -22.04
N ALA A 378 -19.47 -2.06 -21.29
CA ALA A 378 -20.21 -2.93 -20.37
C ALA A 378 -20.95 -4.10 -21.06
N ARG A 379 -20.90 -4.21 -22.39
CA ARG A 379 -21.42 -5.37 -23.14
C ARG A 379 -20.46 -6.57 -23.16
N THR A 380 -19.18 -6.38 -22.80
CA THR A 380 -18.21 -7.48 -22.69
C THR A 380 -18.15 -8.02 -21.27
N THR A 381 -17.82 -9.31 -21.09
CA THR A 381 -17.85 -9.99 -19.78
C THR A 381 -17.00 -9.27 -18.73
N ASP A 382 -15.77 -8.89 -19.09
CA ASP A 382 -14.82 -8.28 -18.14
C ASP A 382 -15.32 -6.91 -17.64
N TYR A 383 -15.82 -6.07 -18.55
CA TYR A 383 -16.38 -4.77 -18.17
C TYR A 383 -17.72 -4.90 -17.45
N TRP A 384 -18.52 -5.93 -17.77
CA TRP A 384 -19.78 -6.17 -17.07
C TRP A 384 -19.55 -6.53 -15.59
N GLN A 385 -18.56 -7.35 -15.30
CA GLN A 385 -18.17 -7.66 -13.93
C GLN A 385 -17.72 -6.40 -13.18
N ALA A 386 -16.84 -5.61 -13.81
CA ALA A 386 -16.38 -4.34 -13.25
C ALA A 386 -17.53 -3.35 -13.03
N TRP A 387 -18.47 -3.24 -13.99
CA TRP A 387 -19.67 -2.41 -13.85
C TRP A 387 -20.53 -2.83 -12.66
N GLY A 388 -20.72 -4.14 -12.45
CA GLY A 388 -21.50 -4.67 -11.34
C GLY A 388 -20.91 -4.31 -9.98
N GLU A 389 -19.60 -4.50 -9.79
CA GLU A 389 -18.92 -4.13 -8.54
C GLU A 389 -18.86 -2.60 -8.35
N LEU A 390 -18.55 -1.84 -9.39
CA LEU A 390 -18.52 -0.38 -9.37
C LEU A 390 -19.87 0.20 -8.93
N LYS A 391 -20.97 -0.27 -9.53
CA LYS A 391 -22.33 0.16 -9.17
C LYS A 391 -22.63 -0.10 -7.69
N ASN A 392 -22.25 -1.26 -7.18
CA ASN A 392 -22.48 -1.62 -5.78
C ASN A 392 -21.60 -0.77 -4.83
N SER A 393 -20.34 -0.54 -5.17
CA SER A 393 -19.42 0.27 -4.38
C SER A 393 -19.86 1.75 -4.36
N VAL A 394 -20.22 2.32 -5.49
CA VAL A 394 -20.72 3.71 -5.59
C VAL A 394 -22.04 3.86 -4.82
N ALA A 395 -22.97 2.91 -4.95
CA ALA A 395 -24.22 2.94 -4.20
C ALA A 395 -23.98 2.90 -2.67
N ALA A 396 -23.04 2.06 -2.22
CA ALA A 396 -22.66 1.99 -0.80
C ALA A 396 -22.04 3.30 -0.31
N ASN A 397 -21.18 3.92 -1.10
CA ASN A 397 -20.55 5.20 -0.74
C ASN A 397 -21.54 6.36 -0.73
N VAL A 398 -22.41 6.45 -1.73
CA VAL A 398 -23.49 7.47 -1.78
C VAL A 398 -24.40 7.34 -0.56
N GLN A 399 -24.75 6.11 -0.18
CA GLN A 399 -25.55 5.86 1.01
C GLN A 399 -24.83 6.26 2.30
N ALA A 400 -23.52 5.97 2.39
CA ALA A 400 -22.72 6.32 3.57
C ALA A 400 -22.52 7.83 3.73
N GLU A 401 -22.32 8.57 2.64
CA GLU A 401 -22.05 10.02 2.65
C GLU A 401 -23.31 10.87 2.51
N ARG A 402 -24.47 10.25 2.41
CA ARG A 402 -25.76 10.93 2.33
C ARG A 402 -26.02 11.89 3.51
N TYR A 403 -25.32 11.73 4.63
CA TYR A 403 -25.40 12.66 5.75
C TYR A 403 -25.13 14.12 5.35
N ALA A 404 -24.24 14.36 4.38
CA ALA A 404 -23.89 15.72 3.93
C ALA A 404 -25.08 16.49 3.35
N LEU A 405 -26.10 15.80 2.85
CA LEU A 405 -27.36 16.40 2.39
C LEU A 405 -28.24 16.89 3.55
N TYR A 406 -28.18 16.21 4.69
CA TYR A 406 -28.98 16.52 5.88
C TYR A 406 -28.23 17.40 6.89
N TYR A 407 -26.90 17.29 6.90
CA TYR A 407 -25.99 17.99 7.81
C TYR A 407 -24.90 18.74 7.01
N PRO A 408 -25.27 19.78 6.23
CA PRO A 408 -24.30 20.53 5.45
C PRO A 408 -23.30 21.23 6.37
N GLY A 409 -22.01 21.12 6.04
CA GLY A 409 -20.90 21.70 6.83
C GLY A 409 -20.42 20.83 8.00
N TYR A 410 -21.06 19.68 8.27
CA TYR A 410 -20.53 18.69 9.19
C TYR A 410 -19.38 17.92 8.54
N HIS A 411 -18.39 17.56 9.34
CA HIS A 411 -17.26 16.76 8.83
C HIS A 411 -17.36 15.30 9.26
N LYS A 412 -16.95 14.41 8.38
CA LYS A 412 -16.81 12.99 8.69
C LYS A 412 -15.59 12.79 9.59
N ILE A 413 -15.78 12.17 10.74
CA ILE A 413 -14.72 11.94 11.73
C ILE A 413 -14.28 10.47 11.80
N SER A 414 -15.14 9.54 11.40
CA SER A 414 -14.84 8.11 11.44
C SER A 414 -15.79 7.32 10.54
N GLU A 415 -15.30 6.16 10.09
CA GLU A 415 -16.12 5.17 9.41
C GLU A 415 -15.81 3.78 9.99
N LEU A 416 -16.80 3.21 10.66
CA LEU A 416 -16.72 1.90 11.30
C LEU A 416 -17.40 0.85 10.41
N SER A 417 -16.70 -0.21 10.08
CA SER A 417 -17.24 -1.37 9.36
C SER A 417 -17.37 -2.58 10.28
N ALA A 418 -18.23 -3.52 9.91
CA ALA A 418 -18.49 -4.74 10.68
C ALA A 418 -18.89 -4.47 12.15
N VAL A 419 -19.69 -3.43 12.37
CA VAL A 419 -20.15 -3.03 13.71
C VAL A 419 -21.11 -4.08 14.27
N PRO A 420 -20.87 -4.62 15.49
CA PRO A 420 -21.81 -5.53 16.17
C PRO A 420 -23.16 -4.87 16.43
N LEU A 421 -24.21 -5.68 16.47
CA LEU A 421 -25.57 -5.16 16.66
C LEU A 421 -25.82 -4.59 18.07
N ASP A 422 -25.01 -4.99 19.04
CA ASP A 422 -25.04 -4.52 20.44
C ASP A 422 -23.97 -3.42 20.73
N LYS A 423 -23.40 -2.83 19.68
CA LYS A 423 -22.32 -1.83 19.80
C LYS A 423 -22.72 -0.65 20.67
N LYS A 424 -21.86 -0.33 21.63
CA LYS A 424 -21.83 0.93 22.36
C LYS A 424 -20.75 1.81 21.73
N PHE A 425 -21.09 3.06 21.44
CA PHE A 425 -20.16 4.00 20.80
C PHE A 425 -19.55 4.89 21.88
N THR A 426 -18.23 5.02 21.89
CA THR A 426 -17.55 5.98 22.77
C THR A 426 -17.20 7.22 21.96
N VAL A 427 -17.61 8.38 22.45
CA VAL A 427 -17.27 9.69 21.91
C VAL A 427 -16.31 10.36 22.88
N HIS A 428 -15.11 10.68 22.41
CA HIS A 428 -14.09 11.40 23.17
C HIS A 428 -13.93 12.81 22.59
N PHE A 429 -13.99 13.82 23.40
CA PHE A 429 -13.77 15.21 23.02
C PHE A 429 -12.36 15.63 23.46
N ASN A 430 -11.78 16.58 22.75
CA ASN A 430 -10.45 17.09 23.09
C ASN A 430 -10.36 18.00 24.28
N GLY A 431 -11.47 18.27 24.91
CA GLY A 431 -11.56 19.10 26.10
C GLY A 431 -12.70 18.67 26.98
N SER A 432 -12.71 19.16 28.21
CA SER A 432 -13.77 18.85 29.17
C SER A 432 -15.12 19.38 28.71
N VAL A 433 -16.14 18.52 28.73
CA VAL A 433 -17.47 18.77 28.22
C VAL A 433 -18.42 19.17 29.35
N ASN A 434 -19.29 20.11 29.10
CA ASN A 434 -20.45 20.39 29.94
C ASN A 434 -21.54 19.31 29.66
N TRP A 435 -21.57 18.27 30.51
CA TRP A 435 -22.45 17.12 30.31
C TRP A 435 -23.95 17.44 30.31
N GLN A 436 -24.35 18.63 30.79
CA GLN A 436 -25.75 19.07 30.68
C GLN A 436 -26.12 19.43 29.22
N SER A 437 -25.14 19.71 28.38
CA SER A 437 -25.37 19.95 26.95
C SER A 437 -25.45 18.68 26.10
N VAL A 438 -25.13 17.51 26.68
CA VAL A 438 -25.19 16.22 25.99
C VAL A 438 -26.53 15.53 26.22
N ASN A 439 -27.29 15.42 25.17
CA ASN A 439 -28.62 14.82 25.17
C ASN A 439 -28.99 14.27 23.78
N SER A 440 -30.16 13.68 23.63
CA SER A 440 -30.63 13.09 22.37
C SER A 440 -30.84 14.07 21.20
N VAL A 441 -30.68 15.36 21.44
CA VAL A 441 -30.71 16.40 20.38
C VAL A 441 -29.31 16.83 19.98
N SER A 442 -28.35 16.77 20.90
CA SER A 442 -26.94 17.16 20.63
C SER A 442 -26.07 16.00 20.15
N LEU A 443 -26.43 14.75 20.50
CA LEU A 443 -25.84 13.53 19.96
C LEU A 443 -26.96 12.59 19.50
N GLU A 444 -26.98 12.32 18.19
CA GLU A 444 -28.03 11.48 17.59
C GLU A 444 -27.39 10.25 16.93
N LEU A 445 -28.04 9.09 17.07
CA LEU A 445 -27.75 7.89 16.30
C LEU A 445 -28.88 7.67 15.28
N ILE A 446 -28.60 7.78 14.00
CA ILE A 446 -29.59 7.84 12.93
C ILE A 446 -29.39 6.67 11.97
N ASN A 447 -30.47 5.94 11.67
CA ASN A 447 -30.44 4.99 10.56
C ASN A 447 -30.40 5.77 9.23
N SER A 448 -29.34 5.60 8.44
CA SER A 448 -29.12 6.40 7.24
C SER A 448 -30.14 6.15 6.11
N GLU A 449 -30.79 5.00 6.11
CA GLU A 449 -31.77 4.65 5.08
C GLU A 449 -33.13 5.25 5.35
N THR A 450 -33.56 5.18 6.61
CA THR A 450 -34.91 5.60 7.01
C THR A 450 -34.93 7.01 7.57
N GLY A 451 -33.79 7.56 8.00
CA GLY A 451 -33.70 8.82 8.75
C GLY A 451 -34.20 8.69 10.20
N ALA A 452 -34.59 7.49 10.63
CA ALA A 452 -35.10 7.26 11.96
C ALA A 452 -34.01 7.40 13.03
N ARG A 453 -34.31 8.17 14.08
CA ARG A 453 -33.44 8.30 15.26
C ARG A 453 -33.54 7.04 16.11
N THR A 454 -32.40 6.41 16.36
CA THR A 454 -32.29 5.29 17.29
C THR A 454 -32.24 5.84 18.71
N PRO A 455 -33.18 5.46 19.61
CA PRO A 455 -33.13 5.88 20.99
C PRO A 455 -31.85 5.42 21.68
N VAL A 456 -31.16 6.34 22.37
CA VAL A 456 -29.89 6.09 23.04
C VAL A 456 -29.90 6.60 24.48
N GLN A 457 -29.03 6.00 25.31
CA GLN A 457 -28.68 6.49 26.63
C GLN A 457 -27.24 6.99 26.60
N PHE A 458 -26.89 7.92 27.48
CA PHE A 458 -25.58 8.48 27.62
C PHE A 458 -24.97 8.09 28.96
N GLN A 459 -23.73 7.59 28.93
CA GLN A 459 -22.97 7.28 30.14
C GLN A 459 -21.67 8.05 30.08
N THR A 460 -21.45 8.98 30.99
CA THR A 460 -20.16 9.71 31.11
C THR A 460 -19.08 8.78 31.61
N LEU A 461 -17.97 8.71 30.93
CA LEU A 461 -16.80 7.90 31.28
C LEU A 461 -15.66 8.74 31.86
N GLY A 462 -15.65 10.05 31.63
CA GLY A 462 -14.61 10.97 32.07
C GLY A 462 -14.97 12.43 31.75
N PRO A 463 -14.07 13.37 31.96
CA PRO A 463 -14.33 14.79 31.68
C PRO A 463 -14.53 15.10 30.20
N ALA A 464 -14.03 14.24 29.30
CA ALA A 464 -14.07 14.39 27.84
C ALA A 464 -14.71 13.19 27.11
N ASP A 465 -15.17 12.18 27.85
CA ASP A 465 -15.62 10.90 27.27
C ASP A 465 -17.08 10.61 27.61
N VAL A 466 -17.86 10.25 26.59
CA VAL A 466 -19.24 9.78 26.73
C VAL A 466 -19.48 8.52 25.93
N GLN A 467 -20.14 7.56 26.52
CA GLN A 467 -20.63 6.38 25.83
C GLN A 467 -22.09 6.60 25.39
N VAL A 468 -22.34 6.39 24.10
CA VAL A 468 -23.66 6.42 23.47
C VAL A 468 -24.12 4.99 23.33
N ILE A 469 -25.16 4.62 24.06
CA ILE A 469 -25.64 3.26 24.20
C ILE A 469 -27.03 3.14 23.55
N PRO A 470 -27.19 2.41 22.43
CA PRO A 470 -28.50 2.15 21.86
C PRO A 470 -29.39 1.39 22.84
N ASN A 471 -30.66 1.80 22.95
CA ASN A 471 -31.64 1.15 23.84
C ASN A 471 -32.05 -0.25 23.37
N ALA A 472 -31.78 -0.57 22.10
CA ALA A 472 -32.04 -1.88 21.49
C ALA A 472 -30.89 -2.20 20.51
N ALA A 473 -30.75 -3.49 20.17
CA ALA A 473 -29.79 -3.91 19.16
C ALA A 473 -30.01 -3.18 17.82
N LEU A 474 -28.92 -2.83 17.15
CA LEU A 474 -28.95 -2.24 15.82
C LEU A 474 -29.45 -3.27 14.80
N ASN A 475 -30.02 -2.81 13.71
CA ASN A 475 -30.42 -3.70 12.62
C ASN A 475 -29.21 -4.19 11.82
N PRO A 476 -29.17 -5.45 11.38
CA PRO A 476 -28.08 -5.98 10.55
C PRO A 476 -28.07 -5.35 9.15
N ASN A 477 -26.89 -5.31 8.51
CA ASN A 477 -26.68 -4.74 7.18
C ASN A 477 -27.11 -3.28 7.00
N MET A 478 -27.13 -2.51 8.07
CA MET A 478 -27.55 -1.11 8.04
C MET A 478 -26.35 -0.16 8.22
N THR A 479 -26.49 1.03 7.65
CA THR A 479 -25.59 2.14 7.92
C THR A 479 -26.26 3.08 8.92
N TYR A 480 -25.51 3.45 9.96
CA TYR A 480 -25.92 4.42 10.96
C TYR A 480 -25.00 5.62 10.92
N TRP A 481 -25.54 6.79 11.21
CA TRP A 481 -24.78 8.01 11.46
C TRP A 481 -24.84 8.34 12.94
N LEU A 482 -23.68 8.42 13.59
CA LEU A 482 -23.58 9.05 14.91
C LEU A 482 -23.26 10.53 14.67
N VAL A 483 -24.24 11.39 14.88
CA VAL A 483 -24.18 12.81 14.60
C VAL A 483 -23.93 13.57 15.89
N ILE A 484 -22.90 14.42 15.90
CA ILE A 484 -22.54 15.28 17.02
C ILE A 484 -22.78 16.72 16.60
N HIS A 485 -23.74 17.37 17.25
CA HIS A 485 -24.13 18.73 16.90
C HIS A 485 -23.25 19.79 17.57
N PRO A 486 -23.09 20.98 16.96
CA PRO A 486 -22.39 22.11 17.58
C PRO A 486 -22.94 22.58 18.91
N SER A 487 -24.17 22.17 19.28
CA SER A 487 -24.80 22.45 20.56
C SER A 487 -24.15 21.77 21.77
N VAL A 488 -23.22 20.83 21.56
CA VAL A 488 -22.36 20.33 22.64
C VAL A 488 -21.40 21.45 23.07
N LEU A 489 -21.39 21.75 24.38
CA LEU A 489 -20.60 22.84 24.96
C LEU A 489 -19.42 22.30 25.76
N ASP A 490 -18.35 23.06 25.83
CA ASP A 490 -17.28 22.84 26.79
C ASP A 490 -17.67 23.34 28.19
N VAL A 491 -16.84 23.10 29.20
CA VAL A 491 -17.06 23.57 30.59
C VAL A 491 -17.07 25.10 30.73
N LYS A 492 -16.66 25.85 29.71
CA LYS A 492 -16.70 27.31 29.64
C LYS A 492 -17.93 27.84 28.90
N GLY A 493 -18.78 26.94 28.39
CA GLY A 493 -19.97 27.28 27.62
C GLY A 493 -19.70 27.58 26.15
N LEU A 494 -18.53 27.25 25.62
CA LEU A 494 -18.22 27.41 24.20
C LEU A 494 -18.72 26.21 23.41
N ALA A 495 -19.47 26.49 22.33
CA ALA A 495 -19.98 25.48 21.41
C ALA A 495 -18.86 24.91 20.51
N MET A 496 -19.09 23.72 19.96
CA MET A 496 -18.24 23.17 18.91
C MET A 496 -18.25 24.09 17.69
N SER A 497 -17.10 24.28 17.04
CA SER A 497 -16.98 25.15 15.87
C SER A 497 -17.76 24.66 14.65
N ARG A 498 -17.96 23.35 14.54
CA ARG A 498 -18.78 22.67 13.52
C ARG A 498 -19.23 21.30 14.02
N GLY A 499 -20.31 20.79 13.42
CA GLY A 499 -20.77 19.44 13.72
C GLY A 499 -19.88 18.34 13.11
N ALA A 500 -20.06 17.13 13.62
CA ALA A 500 -19.29 15.98 13.20
C ALA A 500 -20.20 14.76 12.99
N VAL A 501 -19.78 13.83 12.10
CA VAL A 501 -20.50 12.58 11.83
C VAL A 501 -19.52 11.43 11.79
N ALA A 502 -19.83 10.38 12.58
CA ALA A 502 -19.23 9.06 12.41
C ALA A 502 -20.22 8.14 11.68
N ILE A 503 -19.70 7.34 10.74
CA ILE A 503 -20.48 6.37 9.97
C ILE A 503 -20.23 4.99 10.55
N ALA A 504 -21.28 4.22 10.85
CA ALA A 504 -21.19 2.87 11.38
C ALA A 504 -22.00 1.92 10.50
N ARG A 505 -21.34 0.89 9.93
CA ARG A 505 -21.97 -0.17 9.12
C ARG A 505 -22.06 -1.45 9.93
N THR A 506 -23.25 -1.93 10.18
CA THR A 506 -23.47 -3.15 10.96
C THR A 506 -23.19 -4.43 10.18
N ILE A 507 -22.85 -5.50 10.91
CA ILE A 507 -22.65 -6.85 10.35
C ILE A 507 -23.94 -7.42 9.77
N ALA A 508 -23.81 -8.44 8.91
CA ALA A 508 -24.93 -9.28 8.47
C ALA A 508 -25.40 -10.21 9.60
N GLU A 509 -26.69 -10.56 9.60
CA GLU A 509 -27.30 -11.41 10.62
C GLU A 509 -26.67 -12.81 10.77
N THR A 510 -25.99 -13.30 9.73
CA THR A 510 -25.40 -14.64 9.67
C THR A 510 -24.02 -14.77 10.30
N ALA A 511 -23.40 -13.69 10.76
CA ALA A 511 -22.06 -13.71 11.38
C ALA A 511 -22.15 -14.10 12.88
N LYS A 512 -22.36 -15.38 13.18
CA LYS A 512 -22.40 -15.91 14.57
C LYS A 512 -21.03 -16.13 15.23
N ASP A 513 -19.92 -15.81 14.59
CA ASP A 513 -18.58 -15.94 15.19
C ASP A 513 -18.14 -14.64 15.87
N THR A 514 -18.68 -14.42 17.05
CA THR A 514 -18.45 -13.21 17.85
C THR A 514 -17.05 -13.10 18.47
N SER A 515 -16.29 -14.19 18.55
CA SER A 515 -14.97 -14.19 19.22
C SER A 515 -13.89 -13.44 18.44
N LYS A 516 -13.87 -13.56 17.10
CA LYS A 516 -12.94 -12.80 16.23
C LYS A 516 -13.37 -11.35 16.04
N ILE A 517 -14.67 -11.08 16.08
CA ILE A 517 -15.24 -9.73 15.96
C ILE A 517 -14.99 -8.93 17.23
N GLN A 518 -15.04 -9.54 18.41
CA GLN A 518 -14.75 -8.87 19.68
C GLN A 518 -13.30 -8.42 19.79
N SER A 519 -12.34 -9.19 19.28
CA SER A 519 -10.92 -8.79 19.25
C SER A 519 -10.67 -7.60 18.30
N PHE A 520 -11.35 -7.58 17.14
CA PHE A 520 -11.23 -6.50 16.16
C PHE A 520 -11.88 -5.20 16.64
N ASN A 521 -13.04 -5.29 17.30
CA ASN A 521 -13.79 -4.12 17.78
C ASN A 521 -13.20 -3.47 19.04
N LYS A 522 -12.39 -4.19 19.82
CA LYS A 522 -11.69 -3.62 20.97
C LYS A 522 -10.72 -2.49 20.57
N TYR A 523 -10.29 -2.47 19.30
CA TYR A 523 -9.42 -1.46 18.73
C TYR A 523 -10.14 -0.25 18.09
N GLN A 524 -11.46 -0.27 17.98
CA GLN A 524 -12.24 0.78 17.30
C GLN A 524 -13.13 1.62 18.23
N GLU A 525 -12.80 1.71 19.51
CA GLU A 525 -13.74 2.23 20.51
C GLU A 525 -13.78 3.73 20.76
N SER A 526 -12.94 4.56 20.12
CA SER A 526 -12.93 5.97 20.49
C SER A 526 -13.00 6.95 19.35
N ILE A 527 -13.70 8.01 19.56
CA ILE A 527 -13.76 9.15 18.66
C ILE A 527 -13.95 10.41 19.46
N ILE A 528 -13.37 11.52 19.24
CA ILE A 528 -13.17 12.58 19.04
C ILE A 528 -12.83 13.87 19.07
N GLY A 529 -12.33 14.75 19.14
CA GLY A 529 -12.15 15.95 19.25
C GLY A 529 -11.33 17.02 19.20
N SER A 530 -10.97 18.06 18.78
CA SER A 530 -10.47 19.27 19.22
C SER A 530 -10.20 20.28 18.21
N TYR A 531 -9.98 21.46 18.33
CA TYR A 531 -9.15 22.34 18.64
C TYR A 531 -9.14 23.76 18.59
N SER A 532 -8.37 24.42 19.02
CA SER A 532 -7.87 25.81 19.21
C SER A 532 -8.84 27.00 19.28
N LYS A 533 -10.12 26.93 18.82
CA LYS A 533 -11.16 27.95 18.95
C LYS A 533 -12.56 27.36 19.20
N GLY A 534 -12.65 26.29 19.97
CA GLY A 534 -13.90 25.59 20.30
C GLY A 534 -13.76 24.08 20.20
N LEU A 535 -14.73 23.32 20.71
CA LEU A 535 -14.77 21.86 20.60
C LEU A 535 -14.92 21.45 19.13
N GLN A 536 -14.17 20.45 18.70
CA GLN A 536 -14.30 19.77 17.41
C GLN A 536 -14.25 18.27 17.61
N ALA A 537 -14.82 17.53 16.70
CA ALA A 537 -14.68 16.09 16.63
C ALA A 537 -13.59 15.72 15.61
N LEU A 538 -12.73 14.75 15.91
CA LEU A 538 -11.56 14.39 15.11
C LEU A 538 -11.69 12.99 14.55
N ASP A 539 -10.91 12.74 13.53
CA ASP A 539 -10.60 11.39 13.05
C ASP A 539 -9.40 10.83 13.83
N TYR A 540 -9.58 9.68 14.50
CA TYR A 540 -8.59 9.07 15.38
C TYR A 540 -7.97 7.79 14.82
N GLY A 541 -7.80 7.69 13.54
CA GLY A 541 -7.08 6.55 12.98
C GLY A 541 -5.70 6.29 13.62
N TRP A 542 -5.12 7.29 14.30
CA TRP A 542 -3.78 7.17 14.88
C TRP A 542 -3.67 7.42 16.41
N ALA A 543 -4.66 8.03 17.04
CA ALA A 543 -4.63 8.19 18.50
C ALA A 543 -4.89 6.87 19.25
N LEU A 544 -5.48 5.88 18.61
CA LEU A 544 -5.69 4.54 19.18
C LEU A 544 -4.39 3.74 19.39
N TRP A 545 -3.32 4.10 18.69
CA TRP A 545 -2.04 3.42 18.80
C TRP A 545 -1.29 3.68 20.12
N ASP A 546 -1.48 4.86 20.70
CA ASP A 546 -0.80 5.21 21.99
C ASP A 546 -1.52 4.68 23.24
N LEU A 547 -2.78 4.26 23.13
CA LEU A 547 -3.56 3.74 24.28
C LEU A 547 -3.21 2.29 24.63
N ASP A 548 -2.68 1.52 23.71
CA ASP A 548 -2.30 0.10 23.93
C ASP A 548 -0.96 -0.06 24.68
N LYS A 549 -0.22 1.01 24.93
CA LYS A 549 1.08 1.01 25.63
C LYS A 549 1.06 1.59 27.06
N ARG A 550 -0.11 1.70 27.68
CA ARG A 550 -0.18 2.00 29.12
C ARG A 550 -0.35 0.72 29.94
N PRO A 551 0.47 0.55 31.01
CA PRO A 551 0.48 -0.67 31.80
C PRO A 551 -0.84 -0.95 32.52
#